data_f522b3377dc80f98594e107d9c636b9b
#
_entry.id   f522b3377dc80f98594e107d9c636b9b
#
_cell.length_a   1.000
_cell.length_b   1.000
_cell.length_c   1.000
_cell.angle_alpha   90.00
_cell.angle_beta   90.00
_cell.angle_gamma   90.00
#
_symmetry.space_group_name_H-M   'P 1'
#
loop_
_entity.id
_entity.type
_entity.pdbx_description
1 polymer ?
#
loop_
_entity_poly.entity_id
_entity_poly.type
_entity_poly.pdbx_seq_one_letter_code
_entity_poly.pdbx_strand_id
1 'polypeptide(L)'
;ALFSMTTTFAADENASATTATAAFNMNVNMNSLSDALGLNIDQVEAVADVHKNFTADMMNASVAAGDDRKMMVDKAINKDLKYMHVILSNTQYRKYLMLLNATLVNRGIK
;
A
#
# COMPACT_ATOMS: atom_id res chain seq x y z
N ALA A 1 -10.64 4.68 7.04
CA ALA A 1 -9.43 4.02 6.66
C ALA A 1 -8.46 4.93 6.00
N LEU A 2 -7.22 4.69 6.30
CA LEU A 2 -6.22 5.54 5.77
C LEU A 2 -5.99 5.32 4.31
N PHE A 3 -5.98 4.08 3.88
CA PHE A 3 -5.82 3.77 2.49
C PHE A 3 -7.21 3.81 1.91
N SER A 4 -7.46 4.82 1.17
CA SER A 4 -8.74 4.98 0.76
C SER A 4 -9.27 4.09 -0.22
N MET A 5 -10.49 3.83 -0.23
CA MET A 5 -10.97 3.00 -0.98
C MET A 5 -12.03 3.42 -1.67
N THR A 6 -12.22 3.56 -2.46
CA THR A 6 -13.15 4.09 -3.05
C THR A 6 -14.01 3.42 -3.66
N THR A 7 -14.51 3.14 -3.88
CA THR A 7 -15.32 2.51 -4.29
C THR A 7 -15.97 2.53 -5.28
N THR A 8 -16.37 2.49 -5.81
CA THR A 8 -16.99 2.50 -6.47
C THR A 8 -17.57 2.07 -7.28
N PHE A 9 -17.98 1.87 -7.70
CA PHE A 9 -18.60 1.52 -8.26
C PHE A 9 -18.77 0.93 -9.22
N ALA A 10 -18.75 0.77 -9.50
CA ALA A 10 -18.83 0.51 -10.28
C ALA A 10 -19.07 -0.32 -11.09
N ALA A 11 -19.04 -0.77 -11.03
CA ALA A 11 -19.61 -1.61 -11.54
C ALA A 11 -19.51 -1.77 -12.85
N ASP A 12 -18.75 -1.71 -13.38
CA ASP A 12 -18.75 -1.80 -14.55
C ASP A 12 -18.47 -2.96 -15.10
N GLU A 13 -18.53 -3.09 -16.11
CA GLU A 13 -18.48 -4.24 -16.72
C GLU A 13 -17.11 -4.64 -16.99
N ASN A 14 -16.22 -3.85 -17.13
CA ASN A 14 -14.92 -4.27 -17.32
C ASN A 14 -14.33 -4.62 -16.08
N ALA A 15 -15.01 -5.13 -15.23
CA ALA A 15 -14.71 -5.25 -13.90
C ALA A 15 -13.46 -5.98 -13.56
N SER A 16 -13.11 -7.01 -14.29
CA SER A 16 -11.97 -7.76 -13.88
C SER A 16 -10.70 -6.98 -13.87
N ALA A 17 -10.38 -6.33 -14.96
CA ALA A 17 -9.16 -5.55 -15.03
C ALA A 17 -9.23 -4.34 -14.13
N THR A 18 -10.38 -3.68 -14.10
CA THR A 18 -10.55 -2.51 -13.27
C THR A 18 -10.46 -2.87 -11.79
N THR A 19 -11.02 -3.98 -11.41
CA THR A 19 -10.99 -4.42 -10.03
C THR A 19 -9.56 -4.72 -9.58
N ALA A 20 -8.78 -5.37 -10.41
CA ALA A 20 -7.40 -5.66 -10.05
C ALA A 20 -6.61 -4.36 -9.88
N THR A 21 -6.75 -3.43 -10.80
CA THR A 21 -6.06 -2.15 -10.70
C THR A 21 -6.49 -1.39 -9.45
N ALA A 22 -7.80 -1.36 -9.19
CA ALA A 22 -8.30 -0.66 -8.01
C ALA A 22 -7.80 -1.30 -6.72
N ALA A 23 -7.80 -2.63 -6.67
CA ALA A 23 -7.35 -3.32 -5.46
C ALA A 23 -5.88 -3.06 -5.17
N PHE A 24 -5.07 -2.89 -6.21
CA PHE A 24 -3.64 -2.70 -6.05
C PHE A 24 -3.24 -1.23 -5.97
N ASN A 25 -4.20 -0.31 -6.00
CA ASN A 25 -3.91 1.09 -5.87
C ASN A 25 -3.67 1.42 -4.39
N MET A 26 -2.42 1.67 -4.05
CA MET A 26 -2.01 1.90 -2.67
C MET A 26 -1.86 3.38 -2.34
N ASN A 27 -2.50 4.26 -3.10
CA ASN A 27 -2.46 5.67 -2.79
C ASN A 27 -3.03 5.95 -1.41
N VAL A 28 -2.40 6.85 -0.69
CA VAL A 28 -2.80 7.14 0.67
C VAL A 28 -2.73 8.65 0.88
N ASN A 29 -3.58 9.13 1.75
CA ASN A 29 -3.51 10.52 2.15
C ASN A 29 -2.36 10.64 3.16
N MET A 30 -1.29 11.30 2.76
CA MET A 30 -0.10 11.39 3.59
C MET A 30 -0.34 12.15 4.89
N ASN A 31 -1.25 13.12 4.90
CA ASN A 31 -1.60 13.81 6.14
C ASN A 31 -2.23 12.85 7.14
N SER A 32 -3.16 12.03 6.67
CA SER A 32 -3.81 11.06 7.54
C SER A 32 -2.84 10.00 8.04
N LEU A 33 -1.97 9.54 7.18
CA LEU A 33 -0.97 8.54 7.56
C LEU A 33 0.02 9.13 8.57
N SER A 34 0.47 10.35 8.31
CA SER A 34 1.37 11.06 9.20
C SER A 34 0.76 11.22 10.59
N ASP A 35 -0.51 11.60 10.65
CA ASP A 35 -1.20 11.76 11.93
C ASP A 35 -1.35 10.42 12.65
N ALA A 36 -1.71 9.40 11.91
CA ALA A 36 -1.93 8.08 12.51
C ALA A 36 -0.65 7.50 13.10
N LEU A 37 0.48 7.72 12.44
CA LEU A 37 1.76 7.19 12.89
C LEU A 37 2.53 8.16 13.78
N GLY A 38 2.15 9.42 13.81
CA GLY A 38 2.86 10.43 14.59
C GLY A 38 4.22 10.74 13.98
N LEU A 39 4.26 10.96 12.66
CA LEU A 39 5.51 11.20 11.97
C LEU A 39 6.00 12.64 12.18
N ASN A 40 7.31 12.80 12.28
CA ASN A 40 7.89 14.14 12.24
C ASN A 40 8.13 14.54 10.77
N ILE A 41 8.58 15.76 10.55
CA ILE A 41 8.73 16.30 9.21
C ILE A 41 9.67 15.47 8.35
N ASP A 42 10.79 15.07 8.92
CA ASP A 42 11.78 14.27 8.18
C ASP A 42 11.21 12.90 7.82
N GLN A 43 10.45 12.32 8.74
CA GLN A 43 9.84 11.03 8.49
C GLN A 43 8.77 11.12 7.40
N VAL A 44 7.99 12.20 7.38
CA VAL A 44 6.94 12.36 6.38
C VAL A 44 7.53 12.30 4.97
N GLU A 45 8.63 13.00 4.76
CA GLU A 45 9.27 13.00 3.45
C GLU A 45 9.79 11.62 3.08
N ALA A 46 10.48 10.98 4.01
CA ALA A 46 11.03 9.65 3.76
C ALA A 46 9.94 8.61 3.52
N VAL A 47 8.88 8.65 4.32
CA VAL A 47 7.77 7.73 4.17
C VAL A 47 7.05 7.97 2.84
N ALA A 48 6.88 9.22 2.45
CA ALA A 48 6.24 9.53 1.18
C ALA A 48 7.03 8.95 0.01
N ASP A 49 8.34 9.05 0.04
CA ASP A 49 9.18 8.50 -1.02
C ASP A 49 9.09 6.98 -1.09
N VAL A 50 9.16 6.32 0.07
CA VAL A 50 9.06 4.87 0.12
C VAL A 50 7.68 4.43 -0.35
N HIS A 51 6.65 5.12 0.09
CA HIS A 51 5.29 4.76 -0.29
C HIS A 51 5.04 4.95 -1.78
N LYS A 52 5.64 5.98 -2.37
CA LYS A 52 5.54 6.21 -3.80
C LYS A 52 6.12 5.03 -4.59
N ASN A 53 7.26 4.53 -4.16
CA ASN A 53 7.87 3.36 -4.79
C ASN A 53 7.02 2.12 -4.58
N PHE A 54 6.47 1.94 -3.39
CA PHE A 54 5.60 0.81 -3.10
C PHE A 54 4.36 0.85 -4.00
N THR A 55 3.76 2.01 -4.15
CA THR A 55 2.59 2.18 -5.01
C THR A 55 2.90 1.78 -6.45
N ALA A 56 4.05 2.23 -6.96
CA ALA A 56 4.46 1.88 -8.31
C ALA A 56 4.68 0.38 -8.46
N ASP A 57 5.34 -0.24 -7.50
CA ASP A 57 5.58 -1.67 -7.54
C ASP A 57 4.28 -2.47 -7.49
N MET A 58 3.34 -2.04 -6.68
CA MET A 58 2.04 -2.73 -6.60
C MET A 58 1.23 -2.56 -7.88
N MET A 59 1.29 -1.40 -8.50
CA MET A 59 0.60 -1.21 -9.78
C MET A 59 1.20 -2.07 -10.88
N ASN A 60 2.52 -2.25 -10.86
CA ASN A 60 3.16 -3.18 -11.79
C ASN A 60 2.70 -4.60 -11.54
N ALA A 61 2.54 -4.99 -10.29
CA ALA A 61 2.04 -6.31 -9.96
C ALA A 61 0.61 -6.51 -10.44
N SER A 62 -0.19 -5.44 -10.46
CA SER A 62 -1.59 -5.54 -10.85
C SER A 62 -1.78 -5.99 -12.30
N VAL A 63 -0.79 -5.73 -13.16
CA VAL A 63 -0.88 -6.12 -14.56
C VAL A 63 -0.20 -7.46 -14.84
N ALA A 64 0.43 -8.05 -13.85
CA ALA A 64 0.98 -9.39 -13.96
C ALA A 64 -0.10 -10.40 -13.60
N ALA A 65 0.17 -11.66 -13.77
CA ALA A 65 -0.81 -12.70 -13.50
C ALA A 65 -0.19 -13.89 -12.80
N GLY A 66 -1.02 -14.64 -12.10
CA GLY A 66 -0.63 -15.90 -11.49
C GLY A 66 0.53 -15.76 -10.51
N ASP A 67 1.50 -16.66 -10.65
CA ASP A 67 2.64 -16.68 -9.74
C ASP A 67 3.52 -15.45 -9.86
N ASP A 68 3.57 -14.85 -11.04
CA ASP A 68 4.34 -13.63 -11.24
C ASP A 68 3.78 -12.49 -10.40
N ARG A 69 2.47 -12.35 -10.39
CA ARG A 69 1.82 -11.32 -9.58
C ARG A 69 2.14 -11.54 -8.11
N LYS A 70 2.00 -12.77 -7.66
CA LYS A 70 2.23 -13.07 -6.25
C LYS A 70 3.68 -12.75 -5.86
N MET A 71 4.62 -13.12 -6.71
CA MET A 71 6.02 -12.84 -6.46
C MET A 71 6.30 -11.35 -6.42
N MET A 72 5.70 -10.59 -7.33
CA MET A 72 5.89 -9.14 -7.39
C MET A 72 5.29 -8.46 -6.16
N VAL A 73 4.13 -8.93 -5.72
CA VAL A 73 3.50 -8.41 -4.51
C VAL A 73 4.38 -8.66 -3.29
N ASP A 74 4.86 -9.89 -3.14
CA ASP A 74 5.71 -10.24 -1.99
C ASP A 74 6.99 -9.40 -1.98
N LYS A 75 7.59 -9.20 -3.14
CA LYS A 75 8.78 -8.37 -3.24
C LYS A 75 8.49 -6.92 -2.88
N ALA A 76 7.37 -6.39 -3.37
CA ALA A 76 6.99 -5.02 -3.09
C ALA A 76 6.77 -4.80 -1.60
N ILE A 77 6.07 -5.72 -0.96
CA ILE A 77 5.79 -5.63 0.47
C ILE A 77 7.07 -5.73 1.28
N ASN A 78 7.92 -6.69 0.96
CA ASN A 78 9.16 -6.88 1.70
C ASN A 78 10.09 -5.67 1.57
N LYS A 79 10.16 -5.10 0.39
CA LYS A 79 10.97 -3.91 0.14
C LYS A 79 10.44 -2.72 0.93
N ASP A 80 9.13 -2.53 0.90
CA ASP A 80 8.47 -1.45 1.62
C ASP A 80 8.73 -1.56 3.12
N LEU A 81 8.54 -2.75 3.67
CA LEU A 81 8.73 -2.96 5.10
C LEU A 81 10.18 -2.76 5.52
N LYS A 82 11.10 -3.17 4.67
CA LYS A 82 12.51 -2.99 4.96
C LYS A 82 12.86 -1.52 5.12
N TYR A 83 12.40 -0.69 4.20
CA TYR A 83 12.70 0.74 4.26
C TYR A 83 11.93 1.42 5.39
N MET A 84 10.68 1.05 5.58
CA MET A 84 9.89 1.63 6.65
C MET A 84 10.49 1.31 8.03
N HIS A 85 11.04 0.12 8.17
CA HIS A 85 11.66 -0.28 9.43
C HIS A 85 12.87 0.59 9.76
N VAL A 86 13.56 1.08 8.76
CA VAL A 86 14.69 1.97 8.95
C VAL A 86 14.22 3.37 9.36
N ILE A 87 13.13 3.82 8.78
CA ILE A 87 12.63 5.18 8.97
C ILE A 87 11.83 5.34 10.26
N LEU A 88 11.02 4.33 10.58
CA LEU A 88 10.04 4.44 11.66
C LEU A 88 10.59 3.91 12.97
N SER A 89 10.09 4.47 14.08
CA SER A 89 10.36 3.90 15.40
C SER A 89 9.64 2.56 15.51
N ASN A 90 9.98 1.79 16.54
CA ASN A 90 9.33 0.49 16.72
C ASN A 90 7.81 0.61 16.87
N THR A 91 7.35 1.58 17.61
CA THR A 91 5.91 1.80 17.79
C THR A 91 5.24 2.19 16.49
N GLN A 92 5.87 3.10 15.74
CA GLN A 92 5.34 3.53 14.45
C GLN A 92 5.32 2.38 13.46
N TYR A 93 6.37 1.58 13.45
CA TYR A 93 6.47 0.45 12.54
C TYR A 93 5.37 -0.57 12.80
N ARG A 94 5.08 -0.85 14.07
CA ARG A 94 4.00 -1.77 14.42
C ARG A 94 2.65 -1.27 13.94
N LYS A 95 2.40 0.02 14.11
CA LYS A 95 1.16 0.62 13.62
C LYS A 95 1.08 0.53 12.10
N TYR A 96 2.18 0.79 11.44
CA TYR A 96 2.24 0.70 9.99
C TYR A 96 1.95 -0.72 9.51
N LEU A 97 2.54 -1.72 10.15
CA LEU A 97 2.28 -3.12 9.83
C LEU A 97 0.81 -3.46 9.95
N MET A 98 0.16 -3.00 11.00
CA MET A 98 -1.26 -3.27 11.19
C MET A 98 -2.09 -2.63 10.09
N LEU A 99 -1.79 -1.40 9.75
CA LEU A 99 -2.52 -0.69 8.70
C LEU A 99 -2.31 -1.35 7.34
N LEU A 100 -1.09 -1.73 7.06
CA LEU A 100 -0.77 -2.38 5.79
C LEU A 100 -1.47 -3.73 5.67
N ASN A 101 -1.39 -4.55 6.70
CA ASN A 101 -2.04 -5.85 6.68
C ASN A 101 -3.55 -5.72 6.53
N ALA A 102 -4.16 -4.81 7.26
CA ALA A 102 -5.59 -4.58 7.16
C ALA A 102 -5.98 -4.17 5.74
N THR A 103 -5.18 -3.31 5.12
CA THR A 103 -5.44 -2.86 3.77
C THR A 103 -5.35 -4.01 2.78
N LEU A 104 -4.31 -4.82 2.89
CA LEU A 104 -4.11 -5.93 1.97
C LEU A 104 -5.22 -6.97 2.09
N VAL A 105 -5.63 -7.26 3.31
CA VAL A 105 -6.73 -8.20 3.53
C VAL A 105 -8.03 -7.64 2.99
N ASN A 106 -8.32 -6.38 3.29
CA ASN A 106 -9.57 -5.77 2.84
C ASN A 106 -9.67 -5.69 1.32
N ARG A 107 -8.55 -5.60 0.65
CA ARG A 107 -8.53 -5.55 -0.80
C ARG A 107 -8.39 -6.90 -1.47
N GLY A 108 -8.34 -7.95 -0.68
CA GLY A 108 -8.25 -9.30 -1.22
C GLY A 108 -6.90 -9.66 -1.78
N ILE A 109 -5.85 -8.91 -1.45
CA ILE A 109 -4.51 -9.19 -1.93
C ILE A 109 -3.86 -10.29 -1.09
N LYS A 110 -4.22 -10.34 0.17
CA LYS A 110 -3.73 -11.38 1.07
C LYS A 110 -4.82 -12.12 1.77
#